data_e5b7d7abe67c15af1ad80f547a86c618
#
_entry.id   e5b7d7abe67c15af1ad80f547a86c618
#
_cell.length_a   1.000
_cell.length_b   1.000
_cell.length_c   1.000
_cell.angle_alpha   90.00
_cell.angle_beta   90.00
_cell.angle_gamma   90.00
#
_symmetry.space_group_name_H-M   'P 1'
#
loop_
_entity.id
_entity.type
_entity.pdbx_description
1 polymer ?
#
loop_
_entity_poly.entity_id
_entity_poly.type
_entity_poly.pdbx_seq_one_letter_code
_entity_poly.pdbx_strand_id
1 'polypeptide(L)'
;MTSPSPSASTPRRAPHELLGLTSPAYGGDYNPEQWDEATFAEDLELMAEAGVNLVSLGIFSWARLEPREGVYELDWLVEIVDRLHEAGIAVDLATATASPPAWMATDHPESLPMNAD
;
A
#
# COMPACT_ATOMS: atom_id res chain seq x y z
N MET A 1 22.21 41.65 -19.07
CA MET A 1 21.58 40.32 -19.01
C MET A 1 22.13 39.59 -17.79
N THR A 2 21.31 39.44 -16.76
CA THR A 2 21.63 38.67 -15.57
C THR A 2 21.26 37.20 -15.85
N SER A 3 22.25 36.32 -15.86
CA SER A 3 22.00 34.87 -15.94
C SER A 3 21.25 34.43 -14.68
N PRO A 4 20.23 33.57 -14.80
CA PRO A 4 19.56 33.00 -13.63
C PRO A 4 20.56 32.16 -12.83
N SER A 5 20.67 32.45 -11.55
CA SER A 5 21.44 31.62 -10.61
C SER A 5 20.91 30.19 -10.63
N PRO A 6 21.77 29.16 -10.58
CA PRO A 6 21.32 27.79 -10.51
C PRO A 6 20.45 27.61 -9.24
N SER A 7 19.22 27.18 -9.44
CA SER A 7 18.31 26.78 -8.38
C SER A 7 19.02 25.76 -7.49
N ALA A 8 19.17 26.08 -6.21
CA ALA A 8 19.72 25.15 -5.23
C ALA A 8 18.82 23.90 -5.20
N SER A 9 19.31 22.79 -5.73
CA SER A 9 18.61 21.51 -5.67
C SER A 9 18.49 21.09 -4.22
N THR A 10 17.26 20.96 -3.72
CA THR A 10 16.99 20.36 -2.42
C THR A 10 17.72 19.01 -2.33
N PRO A 11 18.53 18.77 -1.29
CA PRO A 11 19.24 17.49 -1.18
C PRO A 11 18.25 16.33 -1.18
N ARG A 12 18.48 15.34 -2.05
CA ARG A 12 17.66 14.13 -2.11
C ARG A 12 17.86 13.37 -0.81
N ARG A 13 16.78 13.16 -0.06
CA ARG A 13 16.79 12.27 1.11
C ARG A 13 17.05 10.83 0.65
N ALA A 14 17.81 10.08 1.44
CA ALA A 14 17.97 8.65 1.20
C ALA A 14 16.63 7.93 1.44
N PRO A 15 16.33 6.82 0.74
CA PRO A 15 15.06 6.10 0.89
C PRO A 15 14.71 5.73 2.34
N HIS A 16 15.68 5.29 3.13
CA HIS A 16 15.47 4.97 4.54
C HIS A 16 15.07 6.17 5.40
N GLU A 17 15.57 7.37 5.06
CA GLU A 17 15.19 8.61 5.75
C GLU A 17 13.74 9.01 5.45
N LEU A 18 13.25 8.70 4.22
CA LEU A 18 11.86 8.97 3.84
C LEU A 18 10.88 8.05 4.59
N LEU A 19 11.27 6.80 4.80
CA LEU A 19 10.47 5.80 5.51
C LEU A 19 10.64 5.85 7.03
N GLY A 20 11.56 6.68 7.54
CA GLY A 20 11.88 6.73 8.98
C GLY A 20 12.54 5.46 9.51
N LEU A 21 13.10 4.61 8.63
CA LEU A 21 13.74 3.37 9.02
C LEU A 21 15.16 3.62 9.54
N THR A 22 15.50 3.00 10.68
CA THR A 22 16.83 3.04 11.30
C THR A 22 17.65 1.79 11.05
N SER A 23 17.07 0.79 10.39
CA SER A 23 17.66 -0.51 10.04
C SER A 23 17.27 -0.88 8.61
N PRO A 24 17.86 -1.91 7.98
CA PRO A 24 17.42 -2.41 6.70
C PRO A 24 15.93 -2.72 6.69
N ALA A 25 15.23 -2.42 5.58
CA ALA A 25 13.83 -2.77 5.42
C ALA A 25 13.66 -4.29 5.41
N TYR A 26 12.75 -4.78 6.25
CA TYR A 26 12.42 -6.20 6.37
C TYR A 26 10.92 -6.38 6.54
N GLY A 27 10.32 -7.20 5.70
CA GLY A 27 8.89 -7.49 5.70
C GLY A 27 8.45 -8.12 4.40
N GLY A 28 7.17 -8.05 4.11
CA GLY A 28 6.56 -8.65 2.91
C GLY A 28 5.18 -8.10 2.64
N ASP A 29 4.47 -8.76 1.75
CA ASP A 29 3.07 -8.45 1.45
C ASP A 29 2.19 -8.79 2.64
N TYR A 30 1.24 -7.91 2.95
CA TYR A 30 0.31 -8.08 4.05
C TYR A 30 -1.11 -7.71 3.63
N ASN A 31 -2.07 -8.60 3.91
CA ASN A 31 -3.45 -8.47 3.46
C ASN A 31 -4.43 -8.60 4.65
N PRO A 32 -4.41 -7.66 5.61
CA PRO A 32 -5.22 -7.73 6.84
C PRO A 32 -6.72 -7.66 6.59
N GLU A 33 -7.13 -7.17 5.42
CA GLU A 33 -8.54 -7.15 5.00
C GLU A 33 -9.16 -8.55 4.85
N GLN A 34 -8.35 -9.60 4.84
CA GLN A 34 -8.80 -11.00 4.77
C GLN A 34 -9.04 -11.64 6.13
N TRP A 35 -8.69 -10.96 7.20
CA TRP A 35 -8.70 -11.47 8.57
C TRP A 35 -9.63 -10.66 9.48
N ASP A 36 -9.94 -11.22 10.64
CA ASP A 36 -10.66 -10.52 11.68
C ASP A 36 -9.73 -9.64 12.54
N GLU A 37 -10.32 -8.83 13.39
CA GLU A 37 -9.61 -7.90 14.27
C GLU A 37 -8.65 -8.61 15.24
N ALA A 38 -9.03 -9.78 15.75
CA ALA A 38 -8.20 -10.53 16.70
C ALA A 38 -6.93 -11.03 16.02
N THR A 39 -7.05 -11.54 14.79
CA THR A 39 -5.92 -11.97 13.97
C THR A 39 -5.00 -10.79 13.64
N PHE A 40 -5.58 -9.64 13.28
CA PHE A 40 -4.76 -8.45 13.00
C PHE A 40 -3.96 -7.99 14.21
N ALA A 41 -4.56 -8.00 15.40
CA ALA A 41 -3.86 -7.64 16.63
C ALA A 41 -2.70 -8.61 16.94
N GLU A 42 -2.92 -9.93 16.78
CA GLU A 42 -1.88 -10.95 16.94
C GLU A 42 -0.76 -10.78 15.91
N ASP A 43 -1.09 -10.51 14.65
CA ASP A 43 -0.12 -10.28 13.58
C ASP A 43 0.82 -9.11 13.90
N LEU A 44 0.31 -8.02 14.47
CA LEU A 44 1.14 -6.89 14.89
C LEU A 44 2.18 -7.29 15.95
N GLU A 45 1.79 -8.14 16.92
CA GLU A 45 2.71 -8.65 17.93
C GLU A 45 3.78 -9.56 17.31
N LEU A 46 3.38 -10.47 16.42
CA LEU A 46 4.29 -11.38 15.71
C LEU A 46 5.24 -10.62 14.78
N MET A 47 4.77 -9.59 14.09
CA MET A 47 5.62 -8.72 13.27
C MET A 47 6.67 -8.01 14.12
N ALA A 48 6.28 -7.51 15.31
CA ALA A 48 7.23 -6.87 16.22
C ALA A 48 8.30 -7.86 16.70
N GLU A 49 7.93 -9.08 17.08
CA GLU A 49 8.86 -10.13 17.47
C GLU A 49 9.84 -10.51 16.34
N ALA A 50 9.32 -10.59 15.11
CA ALA A 50 10.12 -10.93 13.93
C ALA A 50 11.01 -9.78 13.45
N GLY A 51 10.84 -8.56 13.96
CA GLY A 51 11.59 -7.38 13.52
C GLY A 51 11.13 -6.81 12.18
N VAL A 52 9.88 -7.07 11.79
CA VAL A 52 9.26 -6.47 10.60
C VAL A 52 9.14 -4.96 10.77
N ASN A 53 9.61 -4.19 9.80
CA ASN A 53 9.57 -2.73 9.82
C ASN A 53 9.00 -2.10 8.53
N LEU A 54 8.64 -2.92 7.55
CA LEU A 54 8.00 -2.51 6.30
C LEU A 54 7.04 -3.61 5.83
N VAL A 55 5.85 -3.23 5.37
CA VAL A 55 4.93 -4.13 4.67
C VAL A 55 4.38 -3.48 3.41
N SER A 56 4.14 -4.29 2.37
CA SER A 56 3.37 -3.88 1.20
C SER A 56 1.88 -4.16 1.47
N LEU A 57 1.03 -3.15 1.35
CA LEU A 57 -0.37 -3.19 1.75
C LEU A 57 -1.30 -2.90 0.57
N GLY A 58 -2.45 -3.57 0.52
CA GLY A 58 -3.53 -3.27 -0.40
C GLY A 58 -3.35 -3.82 -1.82
N ILE A 59 -2.43 -4.73 -2.07
CA ILE A 59 -2.08 -5.25 -3.41
C ILE A 59 -3.29 -5.83 -4.14
N PHE A 60 -4.17 -6.53 -3.42
CA PHE A 60 -5.34 -7.24 -3.95
C PHE A 60 -6.67 -6.60 -3.56
N SER A 61 -6.65 -5.40 -3.00
CA SER A 61 -7.80 -4.80 -2.31
C SER A 61 -8.71 -3.94 -3.18
N TRP A 62 -8.54 -3.90 -4.51
CA TRP A 62 -9.30 -2.99 -5.36
C TRP A 62 -10.81 -3.13 -5.18
N ALA A 63 -11.36 -4.35 -5.18
CA ALA A 63 -12.79 -4.58 -4.99
C ALA A 63 -13.34 -4.03 -3.66
N ARG A 64 -12.50 -3.97 -2.61
CA ARG A 64 -12.88 -3.42 -1.31
C ARG A 64 -12.68 -1.92 -1.23
N LEU A 65 -11.67 -1.40 -1.91
CA LEU A 65 -11.40 0.04 -1.98
C LEU A 65 -12.41 0.78 -2.86
N GLU A 66 -12.85 0.12 -3.94
CA GLU A 66 -13.80 0.63 -4.91
C GLU A 66 -14.83 -0.46 -5.24
N PRO A 67 -15.83 -0.69 -4.35
CA PRO A 67 -16.83 -1.75 -4.52
C PRO A 67 -17.72 -1.55 -5.74
N ARG A 68 -17.82 -0.32 -6.26
CA ARG A 68 -18.48 0.05 -7.52
C ARG A 68 -17.68 1.19 -8.15
N GLU A 69 -17.71 1.30 -9.46
CA GLU A 69 -17.01 2.35 -10.19
C GLU A 69 -17.30 3.75 -9.61
N GLY A 70 -16.24 4.46 -9.23
CA GLY A 70 -16.31 5.80 -8.67
C GLY A 70 -16.77 5.89 -7.20
N VAL A 71 -17.02 4.75 -6.52
CA VAL A 71 -17.41 4.71 -5.10
C VAL A 71 -16.26 4.15 -4.28
N TYR A 72 -15.64 5.00 -3.47
CA TYR A 72 -14.45 4.65 -2.69
C TYR A 72 -14.76 4.47 -1.22
N GLU A 73 -14.26 3.36 -0.65
CA GLU A 73 -14.35 3.00 0.77
C GLU A 73 -12.95 2.86 1.35
N LEU A 74 -12.34 3.96 1.80
CA LEU A 74 -10.95 4.05 2.19
C LEU A 74 -10.73 4.04 3.71
N ASP A 75 -11.75 4.25 4.53
CA ASP A 75 -11.62 4.45 5.98
C ASP A 75 -10.94 3.27 6.66
N TRP A 76 -11.30 2.04 6.29
CA TRP A 76 -10.69 0.83 6.81
C TRP A 76 -9.18 0.74 6.50
N LEU A 77 -8.78 1.20 5.32
CA LEU A 77 -7.37 1.19 4.91
C LEU A 77 -6.57 2.21 5.73
N VAL A 78 -7.13 3.40 5.92
CA VAL A 78 -6.51 4.46 6.74
C VAL A 78 -6.29 3.97 8.16
N GLU A 79 -7.30 3.32 8.76
CA GLU A 79 -7.20 2.74 10.10
C GLU A 79 -6.06 1.70 10.21
N ILE A 80 -5.94 0.81 9.22
CA ILE A 80 -4.87 -0.18 9.17
C ILE A 80 -3.50 0.49 9.05
N VAL A 81 -3.36 1.48 8.16
CA VAL A 81 -2.11 2.24 7.99
C VAL A 81 -1.71 2.93 9.29
N ASP A 82 -2.64 3.57 9.99
CA ASP A 82 -2.38 4.24 11.25
C ASP A 82 -1.88 3.25 12.31
N ARG A 83 -2.52 2.09 12.44
CA ARG A 83 -2.13 1.05 13.40
C ARG A 83 -0.77 0.42 13.09
N LEU A 84 -0.45 0.19 11.82
CA LEU A 84 0.87 -0.26 11.40
C LEU A 84 1.93 0.80 11.73
N HIS A 85 1.62 2.07 11.48
CA HIS A 85 2.52 3.17 11.80
C HIS A 85 2.77 3.28 13.32
N GLU A 86 1.73 3.17 14.13
CA GLU A 86 1.84 3.15 15.60
C GLU A 86 2.71 1.99 16.10
N ALA A 87 2.69 0.84 15.41
CA ALA A 87 3.55 -0.30 15.69
C ALA A 87 4.99 -0.14 15.15
N GLY A 88 5.33 1.00 14.54
CA GLY A 88 6.65 1.26 13.96
C GLY A 88 6.91 0.58 12.62
N ILE A 89 5.86 0.18 11.92
CA ILE A 89 5.92 -0.50 10.61
C ILE A 89 5.61 0.51 9.51
N ALA A 90 6.56 0.73 8.60
CA ALA A 90 6.36 1.54 7.41
C ALA A 90 5.46 0.79 6.40
N VAL A 91 4.73 1.54 5.60
CA VAL A 91 3.81 0.97 4.61
C VAL A 91 4.24 1.36 3.20
N ASP A 92 4.42 0.36 2.34
CA ASP A 92 4.46 0.47 0.89
C ASP A 92 3.05 0.26 0.36
N LEU A 93 2.34 1.35 0.09
CA LEU A 93 0.94 1.30 -0.32
C LEU A 93 0.82 0.98 -1.81
N ALA A 94 0.24 -0.17 -2.12
CA ALA A 94 0.04 -0.64 -3.49
C ALA A 94 -1.12 0.11 -4.19
N THR A 95 -1.07 0.11 -5.53
CA THR A 95 -2.14 0.62 -6.38
C THR A 95 -3.34 -0.34 -6.52
N ALA A 96 -3.31 -1.49 -5.84
CA ALA A 96 -4.34 -2.53 -5.81
C ALA A 96 -4.68 -3.20 -7.17
N THR A 97 -3.91 -2.94 -8.22
CA THR A 97 -4.19 -3.36 -9.60
C THR A 97 -3.93 -4.84 -9.88
N ALA A 98 -3.37 -5.58 -8.93
CA ALA A 98 -3.09 -7.01 -9.08
C ALA A 98 -4.37 -7.87 -9.13
N SER A 99 -5.48 -7.38 -8.58
CA SER A 99 -6.77 -8.08 -8.57
C SER A 99 -7.90 -7.12 -8.94
N PRO A 100 -8.22 -6.96 -10.24
CA PRO A 100 -9.33 -6.13 -10.69
C PRO A 100 -10.66 -6.57 -10.09
N PRO A 101 -11.56 -5.65 -9.72
CA PRO A 101 -12.87 -5.97 -9.20
C PRO A 101 -13.78 -6.59 -10.27
N ALA A 102 -14.73 -7.43 -9.84
CA ALA A 102 -15.65 -8.12 -10.75
C ALA A 102 -16.49 -7.15 -11.60
N TRP A 103 -16.86 -5.97 -11.06
CA TRP A 103 -17.60 -4.97 -11.80
C TRP A 103 -16.86 -4.46 -13.04
N MET A 104 -15.51 -4.44 -13.00
CA MET A 104 -14.70 -4.03 -14.15
C MET A 104 -14.90 -4.97 -15.34
N ALA A 105 -14.94 -6.28 -15.11
CA ALA A 105 -15.20 -7.26 -16.17
C ALA A 105 -16.65 -7.19 -16.71
N THR A 106 -17.59 -6.82 -15.84
CA THR A 106 -19.02 -6.73 -16.20
C THR A 106 -19.35 -5.45 -16.96
N ASP A 107 -18.83 -4.31 -16.46
CA ASP A 107 -19.17 -2.99 -16.97
C ASP A 107 -18.24 -2.55 -18.11
N HIS A 108 -17.02 -3.11 -18.13
CA HIS A 108 -15.97 -2.84 -19.12
C HIS A 108 -15.40 -4.13 -19.72
N PRO A 109 -16.23 -4.92 -20.45
CA PRO A 109 -15.79 -6.20 -21.01
C PRO A 109 -14.63 -6.07 -22.00
N GLU A 110 -14.42 -4.91 -22.59
CA GLU A 110 -13.29 -4.58 -23.45
C GLU A 110 -11.94 -4.59 -22.73
N SER A 111 -11.96 -4.52 -21.37
CA SER A 111 -10.74 -4.58 -20.54
C SER A 111 -10.21 -6.00 -20.35
N LEU A 112 -11.00 -7.01 -20.68
CA LEU A 112 -10.63 -8.42 -20.50
C LEU A 112 -9.57 -8.85 -21.52
N PRO A 113 -8.67 -9.77 -21.14
CA PRO A 113 -7.74 -10.37 -22.08
C PRO A 113 -8.48 -11.05 -23.22
N MET A 114 -8.07 -10.77 -24.46
CA MET A 114 -8.60 -11.42 -25.67
C MET A 114 -7.65 -12.54 -26.08
N ASN A 115 -8.20 -13.71 -26.43
CA ASN A 115 -7.41 -14.75 -27.09
C ASN A 115 -7.06 -14.29 -28.51
N ALA A 116 -5.92 -14.71 -28.99
CA ALA A 116 -5.44 -14.35 -30.34
C ALA A 116 -5.97 -15.30 -31.44
N ASP A 117 -7.17 -15.89 -31.27
CA ASP A 117 -7.80 -16.79 -32.23
C ASP A 117 -8.50 -16.05 -33.38
#